data_17a16f4b49f1c7b48aea512e278e898a
#
_entry.id   17a16f4b49f1c7b48aea512e278e898a
#
_cell.length_a   1.000
_cell.length_b   1.000
_cell.length_c   1.000
_cell.angle_alpha   90.00
_cell.angle_beta   90.00
_cell.angle_gamma   90.00
#
_symmetry.space_group_name_H-M   'P 1'
#
loop_
_entity.id
_entity.type
_entity.pdbx_description
1 polymer ?
#
loop_
_entity_poly.entity_id
_entity_poly.type
_entity_poly.pdbx_seq_one_letter_code
_entity_poly.pdbx_strand_id
1 'polypeptide(L)'
;QGLFFLDGVMYESTGQYGESTFRKVDLATGKAVKRLDFDKKYFLEGSVELKGNIFILTWLNKVAFVYDAKTLTYKSTWRYPREGWGLTTDGKSLIASDGSARLYFMDEQFKQQKVLTVKMNGRPVQMLNELEWIDGKIWANVYMTDMIVIINPADGNVEGTVDCSGLLPKSLRDADTDVLNGIAYNPKDGRIYLTGKCWKRLYEVRLVER
;
A
#
# COMPACT_ATOMS: atom_id res chain seq x y z
N GLN A 1 -3.23 2.52 -5.26
CA GLN A 1 -2.72 1.15 -5.17
C GLN A 1 -1.63 1.02 -4.12
N GLY A 2 -0.71 1.97 -4.01
CA GLY A 2 0.24 2.03 -2.92
C GLY A 2 0.45 3.48 -2.50
N LEU A 3 0.57 3.72 -1.22
CA LEU A 3 0.79 5.02 -0.59
C LEU A 3 1.86 4.90 0.47
N PHE A 4 2.74 5.87 0.58
CA PHE A 4 3.67 5.97 1.71
C PHE A 4 4.21 7.39 1.86
N PHE A 5 4.75 7.68 3.04
CA PHE A 5 5.51 8.91 3.28
C PHE A 5 7.01 8.62 3.30
N LEU A 6 7.76 9.49 2.63
CA LEU A 6 9.22 9.56 2.73
C LEU A 6 9.61 11.00 3.03
N ASP A 7 10.31 11.23 4.14
CA ASP A 7 10.73 12.56 4.59
C ASP A 7 9.60 13.60 4.71
N GLY A 8 8.37 13.14 5.03
CA GLY A 8 7.18 13.98 5.14
C GLY A 8 6.54 14.34 3.80
N VAL A 9 6.95 13.70 2.74
CA VAL A 9 6.36 13.84 1.39
C VAL A 9 5.62 12.56 1.03
N MET A 10 4.41 12.69 0.51
CA MET A 10 3.61 11.55 0.07
C MET A 10 4.02 11.08 -1.32
N TYR A 11 4.08 9.76 -1.47
CA TYR A 11 4.24 9.07 -2.75
C TYR A 11 3.07 8.14 -3.00
N GLU A 12 2.70 7.99 -4.27
CA GLU A 12 1.55 7.20 -4.70
C GLU A 12 1.89 6.40 -5.96
N SER A 13 1.55 5.12 -5.97
CA SER A 13 1.46 4.33 -7.20
C SER A 13 0.00 4.14 -7.59
N THR A 14 -0.31 4.37 -8.87
CA THR A 14 -1.66 4.22 -9.43
C THR A 14 -1.70 3.08 -10.42
N GLY A 15 -2.80 2.31 -10.41
CA GLY A 15 -3.07 1.27 -11.36
C GLY A 15 -3.68 1.78 -12.67
N GLN A 16 -4.30 0.87 -13.40
CA GLN A 16 -4.91 0.95 -14.72
C GLN A 16 -3.91 0.76 -15.87
N TYR A 17 -4.24 -0.20 -16.73
CA TYR A 17 -3.45 -0.44 -17.95
C TYR A 17 -3.47 0.77 -18.87
N GLY A 18 -2.29 1.26 -19.26
CA GLY A 18 -2.14 2.46 -20.07
C GLY A 18 -2.13 3.78 -19.32
N GLU A 19 -2.43 3.77 -18.00
CA GLU A 19 -2.53 4.97 -17.16
C GLU A 19 -1.72 4.89 -15.86
N SER A 20 -1.06 3.75 -15.62
CA SER A 20 -0.27 3.53 -14.41
C SER A 20 0.85 4.54 -14.24
N THR A 21 0.92 5.14 -13.07
CA THR A 21 1.93 6.15 -12.73
C THR A 21 2.47 5.95 -11.33
N PHE A 22 3.69 6.42 -11.09
CA PHE A 22 4.22 6.64 -9.76
C PHE A 22 4.44 8.14 -9.55
N ARG A 23 3.98 8.67 -8.42
CA ARG A 23 3.90 10.12 -8.20
C ARG A 23 4.48 10.54 -6.86
N LYS A 24 5.14 11.68 -6.86
CA LYS A 24 5.38 12.50 -5.66
C LYS A 24 4.24 13.52 -5.59
N VAL A 25 3.52 13.56 -4.46
CA VAL A 25 2.27 14.32 -4.34
C VAL A 25 2.43 15.49 -3.37
N ASP A 26 1.96 16.66 -3.78
CA ASP A 26 1.74 17.79 -2.88
C ASP A 26 0.45 17.52 -2.08
N LEU A 27 0.59 17.35 -0.77
CA LEU A 27 -0.52 16.94 0.10
C LEU A 27 -1.63 18.00 0.19
N ALA A 28 -1.27 19.28 0.10
CA ALA A 28 -2.22 20.37 0.24
C ALA A 28 -3.14 20.49 -0.99
N THR A 29 -2.61 20.18 -2.17
CA THR A 29 -3.33 20.34 -3.44
C THR A 29 -3.74 19.04 -4.10
N GLY A 30 -3.18 17.90 -3.65
CA GLY A 30 -3.34 16.58 -4.30
C GLY A 30 -2.66 16.47 -5.67
N LYS A 31 -1.90 17.49 -6.10
CA LYS A 31 -1.25 17.49 -7.40
C LYS A 31 0.09 16.74 -7.37
N ALA A 32 0.37 16.02 -8.46
CA ALA A 32 1.68 15.42 -8.66
C ALA A 32 2.71 16.52 -8.95
N VAL A 33 3.73 16.65 -8.07
CA VAL A 33 4.88 17.54 -8.28
C VAL A 33 5.98 16.85 -9.10
N LYS A 34 5.98 15.53 -9.11
CA LYS A 34 6.79 14.69 -10.00
C LYS A 34 6.01 13.42 -10.34
N ARG A 35 6.12 12.97 -11.59
CA ARG A 35 5.40 11.81 -12.10
C ARG A 35 6.32 10.96 -12.96
N LEU A 36 6.22 9.65 -12.82
CA LEU A 36 6.78 8.66 -13.71
C LEU A 36 5.62 7.92 -14.38
N ASP A 37 5.66 7.84 -15.69
CA ASP A 37 4.71 7.07 -16.51
C ASP A 37 5.29 5.70 -16.84
N PHE A 38 4.43 4.69 -16.89
CA PHE A 38 4.83 3.31 -17.16
C PHE A 38 4.23 2.82 -18.50
N ASP A 39 4.90 1.84 -19.10
CA ASP A 39 4.41 1.20 -20.32
C ASP A 39 2.99 0.66 -20.11
N LYS A 40 2.14 0.80 -21.15
CA LYS A 40 0.71 0.44 -21.12
C LYS A 40 0.40 -0.99 -20.71
N LYS A 41 1.37 -1.89 -20.80
CA LYS A 41 1.24 -3.30 -20.39
C LYS A 41 1.32 -3.49 -18.87
N TYR A 42 1.74 -2.48 -18.09
CA TYR A 42 1.87 -2.59 -16.64
C TYR A 42 0.67 -1.99 -15.92
N PHE A 43 0.20 -2.74 -14.94
CA PHE A 43 -0.71 -2.24 -13.92
C PHE A 43 0.08 -2.16 -12.62
N LEU A 44 0.39 -0.97 -12.13
CA LEU A 44 1.14 -0.80 -10.90
C LEU A 44 0.25 -1.05 -9.68
N GLU A 45 0.88 -1.55 -8.64
CA GLU A 45 0.26 -1.87 -7.36
C GLU A 45 1.06 -1.27 -6.20
N GLY A 46 1.18 -1.96 -5.07
CA GLY A 46 1.86 -1.47 -3.88
C GLY A 46 3.27 -0.95 -4.11
N SER A 47 3.63 0.06 -3.38
CA SER A 47 4.96 0.67 -3.44
C SER A 47 5.44 1.10 -2.07
N VAL A 48 6.76 1.07 -1.83
CA VAL A 48 7.38 1.49 -0.57
C VAL A 48 8.84 1.90 -0.80
N GLU A 49 9.37 2.72 0.09
CA GLU A 49 10.81 2.99 0.18
C GLU A 49 11.48 2.06 1.19
N LEU A 50 12.64 1.51 0.84
CA LEU A 50 13.52 0.78 1.75
C LEU A 50 14.98 1.06 1.38
N LYS A 51 15.77 1.54 2.35
CA LYS A 51 17.23 1.76 2.24
C LYS A 51 17.65 2.57 1.01
N GLY A 52 16.94 3.65 0.73
CA GLY A 52 17.23 4.57 -0.37
C GLY A 52 16.74 4.11 -1.74
N ASN A 53 15.94 3.03 -1.79
CA ASN A 53 15.30 2.52 -2.99
C ASN A 53 13.78 2.52 -2.86
N ILE A 54 13.09 2.91 -3.92
CA ILE A 54 11.64 2.76 -4.05
C ILE A 54 11.37 1.49 -4.83
N PHE A 55 10.56 0.61 -4.25
CA PHE A 55 10.08 -0.64 -4.83
C PHE A 55 8.62 -0.46 -5.25
N ILE A 56 8.28 -0.90 -6.46
CA ILE A 56 6.92 -0.77 -7.02
C ILE A 56 6.52 -2.11 -7.63
N LEU A 57 5.46 -2.71 -7.12
CA LEU A 57 4.91 -3.97 -7.62
C LEU A 57 4.05 -3.75 -8.87
N THR A 58 3.88 -4.81 -9.64
CA THR A 58 2.88 -4.90 -10.70
C THR A 58 1.88 -6.02 -10.40
N TRP A 59 0.63 -5.89 -10.83
CA TRP A 59 -0.40 -6.88 -10.60
C TRP A 59 -0.06 -8.23 -11.28
N LEU A 60 -0.40 -8.41 -12.56
CA LEU A 60 -0.26 -9.69 -13.26
C LEU A 60 1.08 -9.87 -13.99
N ASN A 61 1.84 -8.80 -14.19
CA ASN A 61 3.09 -8.84 -14.94
C ASN A 61 4.22 -9.57 -14.18
N LYS A 62 4.05 -9.80 -12.86
CA LYS A 62 5.01 -10.54 -12.02
C LYS A 62 6.43 -9.95 -12.05
N VAL A 63 6.51 -8.64 -12.06
CA VAL A 63 7.75 -7.88 -11.93
C VAL A 63 7.59 -6.77 -10.90
N ALA A 64 8.71 -6.37 -10.33
CA ALA A 64 8.84 -5.23 -9.45
C ALA A 64 9.91 -4.29 -9.99
N PHE A 65 9.61 -3.00 -10.02
CA PHE A 65 10.55 -1.96 -10.42
C PHE A 65 11.26 -1.39 -9.21
N VAL A 66 12.52 -1.03 -9.39
CA VAL A 66 13.34 -0.37 -8.38
C VAL A 66 13.85 0.95 -8.92
N TYR A 67 13.63 2.01 -8.14
CA TYR A 67 14.07 3.36 -8.43
C TYR A 67 14.92 3.91 -7.27
N ASP A 68 15.81 4.81 -7.56
CA ASP A 68 16.52 5.58 -6.54
C ASP A 68 15.54 6.54 -5.85
N ALA A 69 15.49 6.52 -4.52
CA ALA A 69 14.50 7.30 -3.76
C ALA A 69 14.71 8.82 -3.83
N LYS A 70 15.97 9.28 -4.02
CA LYS A 70 16.31 10.71 -4.11
C LYS A 70 16.02 11.28 -5.48
N THR A 71 16.47 10.57 -6.52
CA THR A 71 16.47 11.08 -7.90
C THR A 71 15.26 10.64 -8.70
N LEU A 72 14.60 9.55 -8.27
CA LEU A 72 13.58 8.81 -9.01
C LEU A 72 14.10 8.29 -10.35
N THR A 73 15.39 7.95 -10.42
CA THR A 73 15.99 7.29 -11.57
C THR A 73 15.80 5.79 -11.48
N TYR A 74 15.47 5.15 -12.62
CA TYR A 74 15.34 3.70 -12.71
C TYR A 74 16.67 3.02 -12.37
N LYS A 75 16.62 1.95 -11.58
CA LYS A 75 17.76 1.11 -11.20
C LYS A 75 17.69 -0.30 -11.79
N SER A 76 16.58 -0.99 -11.56
CA SER A 76 16.44 -2.39 -11.96
C SER A 76 14.98 -2.84 -12.00
N THR A 77 14.77 -4.00 -12.61
CA THR A 77 13.51 -4.75 -12.55
C THR A 77 13.80 -6.15 -12.04
N TRP A 78 13.04 -6.58 -11.04
CA TRP A 78 13.13 -7.90 -10.46
C TRP A 78 11.92 -8.75 -10.82
N ARG A 79 12.11 -10.05 -10.94
CA ARG A 79 11.00 -10.99 -11.04
C ARG A 79 10.29 -11.09 -9.69
N TYR A 80 8.98 -10.93 -9.71
CA TYR A 80 8.11 -11.11 -8.56
C TYR A 80 7.09 -12.21 -8.88
N PRO A 81 7.24 -13.46 -8.37
CA PRO A 81 6.58 -14.66 -8.92
C PRO A 81 5.10 -14.81 -8.54
N ARG A 82 4.47 -13.77 -7.99
CA ARG A 82 3.05 -13.74 -7.60
C ARG A 82 2.38 -12.46 -8.05
N GLU A 83 1.07 -12.35 -7.87
CA GLU A 83 0.38 -11.06 -8.03
C GLU A 83 0.92 -10.07 -6.99
N GLY A 84 1.23 -8.86 -7.43
CA GLY A 84 1.54 -7.77 -6.53
C GLY A 84 0.25 -7.06 -6.14
N TRP A 85 -0.02 -6.95 -4.83
CA TRP A 85 -1.11 -6.15 -4.28
C TRP A 85 -0.51 -5.05 -3.40
N GLY A 86 -0.57 -5.15 -2.09
CA GLY A 86 0.06 -4.18 -1.19
C GLY A 86 1.56 -4.41 -0.98
N LEU A 87 2.29 -3.37 -0.59
CA LEU A 87 3.70 -3.44 -0.24
C LEU A 87 4.03 -2.42 0.84
N THR A 88 4.62 -2.88 1.94
CA THR A 88 5.17 -2.03 3.00
C THR A 88 6.52 -2.55 3.49
N THR A 89 7.10 -1.95 4.52
CA THR A 89 8.38 -2.36 5.10
C THR A 89 8.43 -2.17 6.61
N ASP A 90 9.14 -3.06 7.30
CA ASP A 90 9.52 -2.92 8.71
C ASP A 90 10.89 -2.21 8.88
N GLY A 91 11.42 -1.61 7.80
CA GLY A 91 12.76 -1.01 7.72
C GLY A 91 13.88 -2.03 7.48
N LYS A 92 13.57 -3.32 7.42
CA LYS A 92 14.54 -4.41 7.17
C LYS A 92 14.13 -5.26 5.98
N SER A 93 12.84 -5.58 5.88
CA SER A 93 12.26 -6.45 4.87
C SER A 93 11.19 -5.71 4.08
N LEU A 94 11.01 -6.10 2.83
CA LEU A 94 9.79 -5.81 2.07
C LEU A 94 8.70 -6.77 2.54
N ILE A 95 7.49 -6.27 2.77
CA ILE A 95 6.34 -7.05 3.21
C ILE A 95 5.23 -6.85 2.20
N ALA A 96 4.81 -7.93 1.52
CA ALA A 96 3.83 -7.86 0.45
C ALA A 96 2.61 -8.74 0.68
N SER A 97 1.48 -8.31 0.15
CA SER A 97 0.23 -9.08 0.02
C SER A 97 0.01 -9.55 -1.43
N ASP A 98 -0.87 -10.53 -1.61
CA ASP A 98 -1.28 -11.08 -2.92
C ASP A 98 -2.79 -11.41 -2.97
N GLY A 99 -3.59 -10.80 -2.10
CA GLY A 99 -5.03 -11.06 -1.98
C GLY A 99 -5.37 -12.30 -1.16
N SER A 100 -4.40 -13.15 -0.81
CA SER A 100 -4.62 -14.27 0.11
C SER A 100 -4.55 -13.80 1.58
N ALA A 101 -4.65 -14.75 2.51
CA ALA A 101 -4.42 -14.50 3.93
C ALA A 101 -2.93 -14.49 4.32
N ARG A 102 -2.02 -14.38 3.36
CA ARG A 102 -0.58 -14.46 3.59
C ARG A 102 0.10 -13.14 3.32
N LEU A 103 1.07 -12.82 4.17
CA LEU A 103 2.01 -11.74 3.97
C LEU A 103 3.41 -12.35 3.77
N TYR A 104 4.12 -11.83 2.78
CA TYR A 104 5.43 -12.34 2.36
C TYR A 104 6.51 -11.35 2.74
N PHE A 105 7.42 -11.78 3.62
CA PHE A 105 8.60 -11.00 3.97
C PHE A 105 9.74 -11.38 3.03
N MET A 106 10.37 -10.40 2.44
CA MET A 106 11.39 -10.59 1.41
C MET A 106 12.55 -9.61 1.64
N ASP A 107 13.72 -9.96 1.10
CA ASP A 107 14.83 -9.02 0.98
C ASP A 107 14.64 -8.06 -0.22
N GLU A 108 15.61 -7.16 -0.40
CA GLU A 108 15.59 -6.17 -1.48
C GLU A 108 15.70 -6.77 -2.90
N GLN A 109 16.04 -8.07 -3.02
CA GLN A 109 16.05 -8.83 -4.27
C GLN A 109 14.78 -9.69 -4.44
N PHE A 110 13.75 -9.45 -3.62
CA PHE A 110 12.49 -10.20 -3.59
C PHE A 110 12.65 -11.70 -3.26
N LYS A 111 13.76 -12.09 -2.63
CA LYS A 111 13.93 -13.45 -2.11
C LYS A 111 13.12 -13.60 -0.83
N GLN A 112 12.18 -14.53 -0.84
CA GLN A 112 11.29 -14.79 0.30
C GLN A 112 12.09 -15.31 1.49
N GLN A 113 11.88 -14.70 2.65
CA GLN A 113 12.51 -15.03 3.93
C GLN A 113 11.50 -15.66 4.90
N LYS A 114 10.26 -15.14 4.94
CA LYS A 114 9.20 -15.59 5.84
C LYS A 114 7.85 -15.47 5.14
N VAL A 115 6.93 -16.35 5.50
CA VAL A 115 5.49 -16.21 5.19
C VAL A 115 4.74 -16.15 6.50
N LEU A 116 3.84 -15.17 6.62
CA LEU A 116 2.99 -14.98 7.78
C LEU A 116 1.53 -15.19 7.36
N THR A 117 0.82 -16.10 8.00
CA THR A 117 -0.61 -16.27 7.78
C THR A 117 -1.39 -15.39 8.75
N VAL A 118 -2.18 -14.46 8.21
CA VAL A 118 -3.01 -13.54 9.01
C VAL A 118 -4.29 -14.24 9.44
N LYS A 119 -4.61 -14.12 10.73
CA LYS A 119 -5.79 -14.75 11.34
C LYS A 119 -6.51 -13.76 12.26
N MET A 120 -7.82 -13.82 12.24
CA MET A 120 -8.70 -13.15 13.21
C MET A 120 -9.58 -14.19 13.88
N ASN A 121 -9.51 -14.29 15.20
CA ASN A 121 -10.21 -15.32 15.99
C ASN A 121 -9.94 -16.75 15.47
N GLY A 122 -8.68 -17.05 15.12
CA GLY A 122 -8.24 -18.35 14.61
C GLY A 122 -8.56 -18.63 13.14
N ARG A 123 -9.31 -17.77 12.46
CA ARG A 123 -9.70 -17.92 11.05
C ARG A 123 -8.83 -17.07 10.14
N PRO A 124 -8.38 -17.59 8.98
CA PRO A 124 -7.60 -16.80 8.02
C PRO A 124 -8.39 -15.58 7.50
N VAL A 125 -7.73 -14.42 7.43
CA VAL A 125 -8.28 -13.20 6.83
C VAL A 125 -7.82 -13.12 5.38
N GLN A 126 -8.73 -13.37 4.46
CA GLN A 126 -8.49 -13.28 3.01
C GLN A 126 -8.57 -11.83 2.50
N MET A 127 -8.19 -11.63 1.25
CA MET A 127 -8.31 -10.36 0.53
C MET A 127 -7.47 -9.23 1.13
N LEU A 128 -6.32 -9.57 1.74
CA LEU A 128 -5.37 -8.56 2.20
C LEU A 128 -4.81 -7.81 0.99
N ASN A 129 -4.94 -6.48 1.02
CA ASN A 129 -4.54 -5.62 -0.10
C ASN A 129 -3.48 -4.61 0.33
N GLU A 130 -3.77 -3.33 0.23
CA GLU A 130 -2.82 -2.28 0.54
C GLU A 130 -2.36 -2.38 1.99
N LEU A 131 -1.05 -2.12 2.22
CA LEU A 131 -0.35 -2.36 3.47
C LEU A 131 0.39 -1.13 3.94
N GLU A 132 0.36 -0.89 5.26
CA GLU A 132 1.20 0.13 5.89
C GLU A 132 1.80 -0.37 7.21
N TRP A 133 3.03 0.04 7.49
CA TRP A 133 3.70 -0.24 8.76
C TRP A 133 3.55 0.93 9.72
N ILE A 134 2.79 0.73 10.81
CA ILE A 134 2.51 1.76 11.81
C ILE A 134 2.83 1.21 13.19
N ASP A 135 3.75 1.86 13.91
CA ASP A 135 4.08 1.57 15.32
C ASP A 135 4.32 0.08 15.60
N GLY A 136 5.11 -0.58 14.74
CA GLY A 136 5.47 -1.98 14.91
C GLY A 136 4.38 -2.98 14.50
N LYS A 137 3.31 -2.54 13.86
CA LYS A 137 2.20 -3.36 13.36
C LYS A 137 2.03 -3.22 11.86
N ILE A 138 1.49 -4.24 11.23
CA ILE A 138 1.08 -4.20 9.83
C ILE A 138 -0.40 -3.87 9.78
N TRP A 139 -0.72 -2.77 9.12
CA TRP A 139 -2.09 -2.39 8.81
C TRP A 139 -2.40 -2.87 7.40
N ALA A 140 -3.55 -3.46 7.18
CA ALA A 140 -3.93 -3.98 5.87
C ALA A 140 -5.39 -3.67 5.55
N ASN A 141 -5.65 -3.13 4.36
CA ASN A 141 -7.00 -3.10 3.82
C ASN A 141 -7.49 -4.54 3.56
N VAL A 142 -8.71 -4.84 3.95
CA VAL A 142 -9.43 -6.05 3.52
C VAL A 142 -10.26 -5.67 2.29
N TYR A 143 -9.79 -6.05 1.10
CA TYR A 143 -10.36 -5.65 -0.18
C TYR A 143 -11.86 -6.00 -0.28
N MET A 144 -12.64 -5.15 -0.93
CA MET A 144 -14.11 -5.20 -1.04
C MET A 144 -14.85 -4.93 0.28
N THR A 145 -14.17 -4.40 1.30
CA THR A 145 -14.80 -4.01 2.57
C THR A 145 -14.35 -2.60 2.97
N ASP A 146 -15.01 -2.02 3.97
CA ASP A 146 -14.60 -0.77 4.61
C ASP A 146 -13.75 -1.05 5.87
N MET A 147 -13.09 -2.21 5.96
CA MET A 147 -12.31 -2.65 7.11
C MET A 147 -10.81 -2.61 6.85
N ILE A 148 -10.06 -2.12 7.84
CA ILE A 148 -8.62 -2.30 7.94
C ILE A 148 -8.37 -3.21 9.15
N VAL A 149 -7.44 -4.16 9.02
CA VAL A 149 -7.00 -5.02 10.12
C VAL A 149 -5.59 -4.60 10.57
N ILE A 150 -5.38 -4.63 11.89
CA ILE A 150 -4.09 -4.34 12.55
C ILE A 150 -3.49 -5.68 12.97
N ILE A 151 -2.36 -6.02 12.40
CA ILE A 151 -1.78 -7.36 12.43
C ILE A 151 -0.48 -7.34 13.26
N ASN A 152 -0.34 -8.30 14.15
CA ASN A 152 0.92 -8.57 14.83
C ASN A 152 1.91 -9.25 13.86
N PRO A 153 3.07 -8.66 13.55
CA PRO A 153 4.02 -9.22 12.59
C PRO A 153 4.76 -10.47 13.11
N ALA A 154 4.70 -10.74 14.41
CA ALA A 154 5.36 -11.92 14.99
C ALA A 154 4.59 -13.21 14.68
N ASP A 155 3.27 -13.20 14.81
CA ASP A 155 2.41 -14.38 14.76
C ASP A 155 1.27 -14.32 13.75
N GLY A 156 0.98 -13.14 13.17
CA GLY A 156 -0.08 -12.92 12.19
C GLY A 156 -1.48 -12.78 12.79
N ASN A 157 -1.61 -12.69 14.10
CA ASN A 157 -2.90 -12.45 14.71
C ASN A 157 -3.35 -11.00 14.50
N VAL A 158 -4.61 -10.82 14.18
CA VAL A 158 -5.26 -9.50 14.16
C VAL A 158 -5.52 -9.09 15.60
N GLU A 159 -4.94 -7.95 16.00
CA GLU A 159 -5.06 -7.38 17.35
C GLU A 159 -6.10 -6.25 17.40
N GLY A 160 -6.48 -5.70 16.24
CA GLY A 160 -7.47 -4.65 16.14
C GLY A 160 -8.05 -4.53 14.75
N THR A 161 -9.17 -3.85 14.65
CA THR A 161 -9.82 -3.52 13.37
C THR A 161 -10.20 -2.04 13.36
N VAL A 162 -10.14 -1.42 12.18
CA VAL A 162 -10.62 -0.07 11.96
C VAL A 162 -11.82 -0.14 11.02
N ASP A 163 -12.97 0.30 11.50
CA ASP A 163 -14.19 0.46 10.70
C ASP A 163 -14.17 1.84 10.02
N CYS A 164 -14.01 1.83 8.70
CA CYS A 164 -14.00 3.01 7.85
C CYS A 164 -15.35 3.23 7.14
N SER A 165 -16.41 2.55 7.58
CA SER A 165 -17.76 2.70 7.01
C SER A 165 -18.20 4.16 7.03
N GLY A 166 -18.56 4.69 5.85
CA GLY A 166 -18.99 6.08 5.70
C GLY A 166 -17.88 7.11 5.62
N LEU A 167 -16.59 6.72 5.64
CA LEU A 167 -15.45 7.64 5.47
C LEU A 167 -15.60 8.46 4.18
N LEU A 168 -15.97 7.82 3.06
CA LEU A 168 -16.41 8.52 1.85
C LEU A 168 -17.93 8.61 1.82
N PRO A 169 -18.52 9.80 2.07
CA PRO A 169 -19.97 10.00 2.01
C PRO A 169 -20.55 9.64 0.65
N LYS A 170 -21.77 9.09 0.64
CA LYS A 170 -22.46 8.73 -0.61
C LYS A 170 -22.58 9.90 -1.60
N SER A 171 -22.76 11.12 -1.11
CA SER A 171 -22.85 12.35 -1.92
C SER A 171 -21.56 12.73 -2.65
N LEU A 172 -20.42 12.15 -2.26
CA LEU A 172 -19.12 12.39 -2.89
C LEU A 172 -18.66 11.23 -3.80
N ARG A 173 -19.51 10.20 -3.93
CA ARG A 173 -19.26 9.08 -4.83
C ARG A 173 -19.76 9.41 -6.24
N ASP A 174 -19.04 8.98 -7.24
CA ASP A 174 -19.42 9.02 -8.66
C ASP A 174 -19.35 7.63 -9.29
N ALA A 175 -19.55 7.54 -10.61
CA ALA A 175 -19.58 6.25 -11.33
C ALA A 175 -18.24 5.48 -11.29
N ASP A 176 -17.12 6.21 -11.14
CA ASP A 176 -15.78 5.62 -11.13
C ASP A 176 -15.32 5.25 -9.72
N THR A 177 -16.04 5.70 -8.69
CA THR A 177 -15.67 5.46 -7.29
C THR A 177 -15.71 3.97 -6.94
N ASP A 178 -14.56 3.43 -6.53
CA ASP A 178 -14.40 2.04 -6.14
C ASP A 178 -14.16 1.93 -4.61
N VAL A 179 -13.62 0.82 -4.13
CA VAL A 179 -13.53 0.47 -2.72
C VAL A 179 -12.43 1.22 -1.97
N LEU A 180 -12.54 1.25 -0.64
CA LEU A 180 -11.48 1.66 0.27
C LEU A 180 -10.20 0.86 -0.03
N ASN A 181 -9.11 1.54 -0.31
CA ASN A 181 -7.78 0.93 -0.47
C ASN A 181 -6.70 2.02 -0.52
N GLY A 182 -5.86 2.07 0.49
CA GLY A 182 -4.77 3.02 0.62
C GLY A 182 -4.66 3.56 2.04
N ILE A 183 -3.53 3.25 2.69
CA ILE A 183 -3.16 3.69 4.03
C ILE A 183 -1.80 4.35 3.91
N ALA A 184 -1.63 5.52 4.49
CA ALA A 184 -0.32 6.15 4.59
C ALA A 184 -0.12 6.73 5.99
N TYR A 185 1.03 6.47 6.57
CA TYR A 185 1.44 6.98 7.87
C TYR A 185 2.61 7.95 7.72
N ASN A 186 2.45 9.16 8.24
CA ASN A 186 3.56 10.12 8.28
C ASN A 186 4.27 10.04 9.64
N PRO A 187 5.45 9.43 9.73
CA PRO A 187 6.16 9.26 11.00
C PRO A 187 6.68 10.58 11.58
N LYS A 188 6.69 11.68 10.81
CA LYS A 188 7.12 12.99 11.32
C LYS A 188 6.11 13.65 12.25
N ASP A 189 4.83 13.41 12.05
CA ASP A 189 3.74 14.04 12.82
C ASP A 189 2.71 13.04 13.36
N GLY A 190 2.91 11.74 13.09
CA GLY A 190 2.03 10.68 13.58
C GLY A 190 0.67 10.63 12.90
N ARG A 191 0.49 11.29 11.76
CA ARG A 191 -0.80 11.36 11.07
C ARG A 191 -1.01 10.17 10.15
N ILE A 192 -2.26 9.69 10.12
CA ILE A 192 -2.71 8.61 9.26
C ILE A 192 -3.63 9.16 8.20
N TYR A 193 -3.43 8.73 6.97
CA TYR A 193 -4.21 9.13 5.81
C TYR A 193 -4.82 7.90 5.16
N LEU A 194 -6.10 7.98 4.79
CA LEU A 194 -6.85 6.92 4.12
C LEU A 194 -7.46 7.42 2.82
N THR A 195 -7.51 6.55 1.83
CA THR A 195 -8.19 6.80 0.56
C THR A 195 -8.79 5.51 0.00
N GLY A 196 -9.31 5.55 -1.22
CA GLY A 196 -9.80 4.39 -1.93
C GLY A 196 -9.49 4.45 -3.42
N LYS A 197 -9.71 3.34 -4.08
CA LYS A 197 -9.53 3.22 -5.54
C LYS A 197 -10.47 4.20 -6.25
N CYS A 198 -9.89 5.05 -7.12
CA CYS A 198 -10.58 6.11 -7.84
C CYS A 198 -11.25 7.16 -6.95
N TRP A 199 -10.92 7.25 -5.67
CA TRP A 199 -11.45 8.32 -4.84
C TRP A 199 -10.78 9.65 -5.18
N LYS A 200 -11.58 10.72 -5.22
CA LYS A 200 -11.12 12.10 -5.42
C LYS A 200 -10.69 12.77 -4.11
N ARG A 201 -10.59 12.02 -3.02
CA ARG A 201 -10.31 12.49 -1.67
C ARG A 201 -9.30 11.61 -0.96
N LEU A 202 -8.44 12.27 -0.21
CA LEU A 202 -7.59 11.68 0.82
C LEU A 202 -8.06 12.23 2.15
N TYR A 203 -8.22 11.37 3.14
CA TYR A 203 -8.71 11.74 4.47
C TYR A 203 -7.59 11.60 5.49
N GLU A 204 -7.28 12.68 6.20
CA GLU A 204 -6.56 12.61 7.46
C GLU A 204 -7.53 12.07 8.52
N VAL A 205 -7.14 11.02 9.24
CA VAL A 205 -8.01 10.35 10.19
C VAL A 205 -7.38 10.29 11.58
N ARG A 206 -8.24 10.29 12.60
CA ARG A 206 -7.89 9.95 13.97
C ARG A 206 -8.72 8.74 14.39
N LEU A 207 -8.05 7.76 15.01
CA LEU A 207 -8.76 6.61 15.57
C LEU A 207 -9.51 7.03 16.83
N VAL A 208 -10.71 6.47 16.96
CA VAL A 208 -11.56 6.59 18.14
C VAL A 208 -11.91 5.17 18.59
N GLU A 209 -11.58 4.81 19.82
CA GLU A 209 -11.99 3.52 20.38
C GLU A 209 -13.52 3.47 20.53
N ARG A 210 -14.09 2.32 20.25
CA ARG A 210 -15.51 2.03 20.43
C ARG A 210 -15.70 0.97 21.50
#